data_e44809f3a9fd69193b149e8bcaf5437c
#
_entry.id   e44809f3a9fd69193b149e8bcaf5437c
#
_cell.length_a   1.000
_cell.length_b   1.000
_cell.length_c   1.000
_cell.angle_alpha   90.00
_cell.angle_beta   90.00
_cell.angle_gamma   90.00
#
_symmetry.space_group_name_H-M   'P 1'
#
loop_
_entity.id
_entity.type
_entity.pdbx_description
1 polymer ?
#
loop_
_entity_poly.entity_id
_entity_poly.type
_entity_poly.pdbx_seq_one_letter_code
_entity_poly.pdbx_strand_id
1 'polypeptide(L)'
;MSNVKSGGAFGFLRKDHIVAKPGFNRWLVPPASIAIHLCIGSVYAWSVFNPALTKQLGVVAPAADDWSLASVVWIFSVAIVFLGLSAAFAGRWLEEVGPRMVGVVAAICWGGGFVIGSVGISTHQLWLVYL
;
A
#
# COMPACT_ATOMS: atom_id res chain seq x y z
N MET A 1 39.01 8.65 11.06
CA MET A 1 38.00 9.41 10.30
C MET A 1 38.04 8.93 8.85
N SER A 2 37.36 7.88 8.55
CA SER A 2 37.36 7.25 7.22
C SER A 2 36.12 7.70 6.44
N ASN A 3 36.39 8.48 5.42
CA ASN A 3 35.45 9.02 4.46
C ASN A 3 35.00 7.89 3.52
N VAL A 4 33.99 7.12 3.88
CA VAL A 4 33.37 6.12 3.00
C VAL A 4 32.40 6.81 2.07
N LYS A 5 32.92 7.30 0.95
CA LYS A 5 32.12 7.63 -0.22
C LYS A 5 31.56 6.33 -0.81
N SER A 6 30.42 5.83 -0.31
CA SER A 6 29.63 4.84 -1.03
C SER A 6 28.55 5.55 -1.84
N GLY A 7 28.91 6.03 -3.01
CA GLY A 7 27.99 6.52 -4.03
C GLY A 7 27.31 5.34 -4.74
N GLY A 8 26.56 4.52 -4.01
CA GLY A 8 25.69 3.51 -4.62
C GLY A 8 24.40 4.16 -5.12
N ALA A 9 23.75 3.56 -6.13
CA ALA A 9 22.49 4.01 -6.71
C ALA A 9 21.36 4.27 -5.67
N PHE A 10 21.50 3.73 -4.47
CA PHE A 10 20.56 3.90 -3.34
C PHE A 10 21.01 4.93 -2.30
N GLY A 11 22.10 5.66 -2.55
CA GLY A 11 22.61 6.67 -1.61
C GLY A 11 21.59 7.74 -1.24
N PHE A 12 20.66 8.08 -2.15
CA PHE A 12 19.59 9.07 -1.92
C PHE A 12 18.53 8.60 -0.90
N LEU A 13 18.44 7.28 -0.64
CA LEU A 13 17.49 6.69 0.31
C LEU A 13 18.00 6.74 1.76
N ARG A 14 19.28 7.06 1.97
CA ARG A 14 19.89 7.07 3.30
C ARG A 14 19.32 8.19 4.16
N LYS A 15 19.20 7.90 5.46
CA LYS A 15 18.70 8.83 6.48
C LYS A 15 19.45 10.17 6.49
N ASP A 16 20.74 10.16 6.23
CA ASP A 16 21.61 11.35 6.23
C ASP A 16 21.21 12.39 5.16
N HIS A 17 20.51 11.97 4.11
CA HIS A 17 20.04 12.83 3.02
C HIS A 17 18.60 13.34 3.19
N ILE A 18 17.95 13.00 4.31
CA ILE A 18 16.53 13.33 4.55
C ILE A 18 16.38 14.67 5.28
N VAL A 19 17.41 15.13 5.96
CA VAL A 19 17.39 16.39 6.70
C VAL A 19 17.19 17.56 5.71
N ALA A 20 16.13 18.31 5.91
CA ALA A 20 15.82 19.47 5.09
C ALA A 20 16.92 20.52 5.19
N LYS A 21 17.40 21.01 4.04
CA LYS A 21 18.39 22.10 3.99
C LYS A 21 17.78 23.42 4.49
N PRO A 22 18.59 24.36 5.02
CA PRO A 22 18.13 25.70 5.30
C PRO A 22 17.45 26.32 4.07
N GLY A 23 16.25 26.89 4.24
CA GLY A 23 15.46 27.42 3.12
C GLY A 23 14.47 26.47 2.49
N PHE A 24 14.32 25.23 2.98
CA PHE A 24 13.29 24.32 2.50
C PHE A 24 11.89 24.84 2.79
N ASN A 25 11.06 24.90 1.75
CA ASN A 25 9.67 25.34 1.89
C ASN A 25 8.81 24.24 2.52
N ARG A 26 8.47 24.40 3.81
CA ARG A 26 7.66 23.44 4.58
C ARG A 26 6.23 23.24 4.02
N TRP A 27 5.73 24.21 3.27
CA TRP A 27 4.40 24.14 2.66
C TRP A 27 4.29 23.10 1.53
N LEU A 28 5.40 22.54 1.09
CA LEU A 28 5.41 21.40 0.15
C LEU A 28 5.07 20.05 0.82
N VAL A 29 5.18 19.97 2.16
CA VAL A 29 4.90 18.72 2.90
C VAL A 29 3.41 18.36 2.91
N PRO A 30 2.46 19.29 3.21
CA PRO A 30 1.04 18.99 3.19
C PRO A 30 0.54 18.42 1.85
N PRO A 31 0.79 19.04 0.68
CA PRO A 31 0.33 18.47 -0.59
C PRO A 31 0.96 17.11 -0.91
N ALA A 32 2.22 16.88 -0.56
CA ALA A 32 2.85 15.59 -0.73
C ALA A 32 2.19 14.51 0.16
N SER A 33 1.88 14.85 1.41
CA SER A 33 1.15 13.98 2.32
C SER A 33 -0.27 13.65 1.81
N ILE A 34 -0.99 14.66 1.32
CA ILE A 34 -2.32 14.46 0.71
C ILE A 34 -2.24 13.52 -0.49
N ALA A 35 -1.26 13.71 -1.37
CA ALA A 35 -1.08 12.84 -2.53
C ALA A 35 -0.87 11.38 -2.12
N ILE A 36 -0.05 11.11 -1.10
CA ILE A 36 0.14 9.76 -0.55
C ILE A 36 -1.17 9.21 0.02
N HIS A 37 -1.93 10.00 0.79
CA HIS A 37 -3.20 9.57 1.37
C HIS A 37 -4.26 9.28 0.31
N LEU A 38 -4.30 10.03 -0.79
CA LEU A 38 -5.18 9.74 -1.91
C LEU A 38 -4.85 8.40 -2.57
N CYS A 39 -3.56 8.06 -2.71
CA CYS A 39 -3.14 6.76 -3.24
C CYS A 39 -3.54 5.59 -2.32
N ILE A 40 -3.42 5.78 -1.00
CA ILE A 40 -3.76 4.75 0.00
C ILE A 40 -5.27 4.67 0.24
N GLY A 41 -6.01 5.74 -0.04
CA GLY A 41 -7.43 5.88 0.25
C GLY A 41 -8.33 4.82 -0.41
N SER A 42 -7.86 4.14 -1.45
CA SER A 42 -8.56 3.05 -2.13
C SER A 42 -8.97 1.91 -1.19
N VAL A 43 -8.21 1.65 -0.12
CA VAL A 43 -8.58 0.63 0.89
C VAL A 43 -9.85 1.01 1.62
N TYR A 44 -10.01 2.28 1.99
CA TYR A 44 -11.22 2.75 2.67
C TYR A 44 -12.44 2.83 1.74
N ALA A 45 -12.21 2.89 0.44
CA ALA A 45 -13.24 2.80 -0.58
C ALA A 45 -13.56 1.36 -1.00
N TRP A 46 -13.07 0.35 -0.27
CA TRP A 46 -13.26 -1.07 -0.61
C TRP A 46 -14.71 -1.46 -0.86
N SER A 47 -15.64 -0.86 -0.13
CA SER A 47 -17.09 -1.11 -0.30
C SER A 47 -17.60 -0.85 -1.73
N VAL A 48 -16.94 0.01 -2.49
CA VAL A 48 -17.28 0.30 -3.89
C VAL A 48 -17.03 -0.93 -4.79
N PHE A 49 -16.07 -1.79 -4.43
CA PHE A 49 -15.77 -3.00 -5.19
C PHE A 49 -16.69 -4.18 -4.84
N ASN A 50 -17.35 -4.15 -3.68
CA ASN A 50 -18.22 -5.24 -3.24
C ASN A 50 -19.28 -5.63 -4.27
N PRO A 51 -20.06 -4.71 -4.88
CA PRO A 51 -21.05 -5.08 -5.87
C PRO A 51 -20.44 -5.73 -7.11
N ALA A 52 -19.28 -5.27 -7.56
CA ALA A 52 -18.61 -5.81 -8.72
C ALA A 52 -18.04 -7.22 -8.50
N LEU A 53 -17.70 -7.54 -7.25
CA LEU A 53 -17.09 -8.83 -6.86
C LEU A 53 -18.11 -9.89 -6.44
N THR A 54 -19.31 -9.47 -5.99
CA THR A 54 -20.32 -10.37 -5.39
C THR A 54 -21.62 -10.47 -6.16
N LYS A 55 -21.93 -9.43 -6.92
CA LYS A 55 -23.21 -9.32 -7.64
C LYS A 55 -23.03 -8.50 -8.88
N GLN A 56 -24.01 -8.69 -9.73
CA GLN A 56 -24.31 -7.78 -10.79
C GLN A 56 -24.81 -6.45 -10.34
N LEU A 57 -24.31 -5.47 -10.99
CA LEU A 57 -24.87 -4.13 -11.10
C LEU A 57 -25.76 -4.05 -12.34
N GLY A 58 -26.81 -4.87 -12.43
CA GLY A 58 -27.80 -4.81 -13.52
C GLY A 58 -27.28 -5.06 -14.95
N VAL A 59 -25.98 -5.15 -15.14
CA VAL A 59 -25.34 -5.30 -16.46
C VAL A 59 -24.78 -6.72 -16.67
N VAL A 60 -24.52 -7.43 -15.59
CA VAL A 60 -23.94 -8.77 -15.62
C VAL A 60 -24.82 -9.75 -14.85
N ALA A 61 -25.10 -10.98 -15.36
CA ALA A 61 -25.96 -11.96 -14.72
C ALA A 61 -25.26 -12.67 -13.53
N PRO A 62 -25.92 -12.91 -12.33
CA PRO A 62 -25.31 -13.65 -11.22
C PRO A 62 -24.79 -14.99 -11.73
N ALA A 63 -23.50 -15.22 -11.53
CA ALA A 63 -22.91 -16.52 -11.79
C ALA A 63 -23.08 -17.40 -10.55
N ALA A 64 -23.18 -18.72 -10.74
CA ALA A 64 -23.31 -19.67 -9.65
C ALA A 64 -22.08 -19.73 -8.74
N ASP A 65 -20.95 -19.26 -9.24
CA ASP A 65 -19.65 -19.22 -8.59
C ASP A 65 -19.26 -17.83 -8.08
N ASP A 66 -20.19 -16.87 -8.06
CA ASP A 66 -19.95 -15.54 -7.49
C ASP A 66 -19.57 -15.64 -6.01
N TRP A 67 -18.60 -14.82 -5.62
CA TRP A 67 -18.15 -14.78 -4.23
C TRP A 67 -19.22 -14.23 -3.29
N SER A 68 -19.32 -14.80 -2.09
CA SER A 68 -20.25 -14.29 -1.10
C SER A 68 -19.78 -12.91 -0.58
N LEU A 69 -20.73 -12.05 -0.26
CA LEU A 69 -20.42 -10.73 0.33
C LEU A 69 -19.59 -10.88 1.61
N ALA A 70 -19.89 -11.88 2.44
CA ALA A 70 -19.13 -12.14 3.65
C ALA A 70 -17.64 -12.41 3.35
N SER A 71 -17.35 -13.23 2.34
CA SER A 71 -15.98 -13.52 1.94
C SER A 71 -15.26 -12.27 1.45
N VAL A 72 -15.91 -11.42 0.66
CA VAL A 72 -15.30 -10.21 0.12
C VAL A 72 -15.06 -9.14 1.19
N VAL A 73 -15.95 -9.02 2.18
CA VAL A 73 -15.78 -8.09 3.31
C VAL A 73 -14.60 -8.47 4.20
N TRP A 74 -14.32 -9.77 4.36
CA TRP A 74 -13.16 -10.23 5.12
C TRP A 74 -11.82 -9.76 4.55
N ILE A 75 -11.72 -9.51 3.24
CA ILE A 75 -10.51 -8.96 2.60
C ILE A 75 -10.12 -7.62 3.26
N PHE A 76 -11.09 -6.74 3.46
CA PHE A 76 -10.86 -5.47 4.15
C PHE A 76 -10.42 -5.68 5.61
N SER A 77 -11.04 -6.60 6.32
CA SER A 77 -10.69 -6.89 7.72
C SER A 77 -9.26 -7.40 7.85
N VAL A 78 -8.84 -8.30 6.97
CA VAL A 78 -7.47 -8.82 6.92
C VAL A 78 -6.49 -7.70 6.59
N ALA A 79 -6.80 -6.86 5.60
CA ALA A 79 -5.96 -5.71 5.24
C ALA A 79 -5.74 -4.75 6.43
N ILE A 80 -6.78 -4.46 7.23
CA ILE A 80 -6.65 -3.60 8.42
C ILE A 80 -5.79 -4.26 9.51
N VAL A 81 -5.91 -5.57 9.72
CA VAL A 81 -5.05 -6.30 10.66
C VAL A 81 -3.59 -6.20 10.24
N PHE A 82 -3.27 -6.45 8.97
CA PHE A 82 -1.91 -6.31 8.46
C PHE A 82 -1.40 -4.87 8.50
N LEU A 83 -2.27 -3.88 8.28
CA LEU A 83 -1.93 -2.48 8.45
C LEU A 83 -1.46 -2.18 9.89
N GLY A 84 -2.23 -2.63 10.88
CA GLY A 84 -1.87 -2.46 12.29
C GLY A 84 -0.59 -3.18 12.68
N LEU A 85 -0.43 -4.44 12.25
CA LEU A 85 0.77 -5.23 12.51
C LEU A 85 2.01 -4.59 11.85
N SER A 86 1.91 -4.16 10.59
CA SER A 86 3.02 -3.52 9.90
C SER A 86 3.45 -2.23 10.59
N ALA A 87 2.52 -1.42 11.09
CA ALA A 87 2.84 -0.22 11.85
C ALA A 87 3.59 -0.55 13.15
N ALA A 88 3.19 -1.60 13.86
CA ALA A 88 3.83 -2.03 15.09
C ALA A 88 5.29 -2.51 14.90
N PHE A 89 5.53 -3.29 13.86
CA PHE A 89 6.87 -3.85 13.59
C PHE A 89 7.77 -2.90 12.79
N ALA A 90 7.22 -2.22 11.79
CA ALA A 90 8.00 -1.36 10.92
C ALA A 90 8.34 0.01 11.55
N GLY A 91 7.70 0.41 12.65
CA GLY A 91 7.97 1.68 13.32
C GLY A 91 9.43 1.82 13.74
N ARG A 92 9.99 0.82 14.42
CA ARG A 92 11.42 0.80 14.79
C ARG A 92 12.34 0.83 13.56
N TRP A 93 12.03 0.02 12.57
CA TRP A 93 12.79 -0.02 11.33
C TRP A 93 12.77 1.32 10.59
N LEU A 94 11.64 2.03 10.62
CA LEU A 94 11.50 3.38 10.07
C LEU A 94 12.49 4.37 10.73
N GLU A 95 12.66 4.29 12.04
CA GLU A 95 13.57 5.16 12.78
C GLU A 95 15.05 4.87 12.45
N GLU A 96 15.39 3.61 12.21
CA GLU A 96 16.74 3.18 11.90
C GLU A 96 17.15 3.51 10.47
N VAL A 97 16.30 3.16 9.50
CA VAL A 97 16.61 3.21 8.06
C VAL A 97 16.17 4.52 7.40
N GLY A 98 15.12 5.13 7.93
CA GLY A 98 14.57 6.38 7.43
C GLY A 98 13.36 6.23 6.50
N PRO A 99 12.54 7.29 6.38
CA PRO A 99 11.24 7.22 5.73
C PRO A 99 11.29 6.97 4.21
N ARG A 100 12.37 7.34 3.53
CA ARG A 100 12.47 7.12 2.07
C ARG A 100 12.59 5.64 1.71
N MET A 101 13.44 4.90 2.43
CA MET A 101 13.61 3.47 2.20
C MET A 101 12.32 2.72 2.54
N VAL A 102 11.72 3.02 3.69
CA VAL A 102 10.46 2.42 4.11
C VAL A 102 9.34 2.74 3.13
N GLY A 103 9.30 3.97 2.60
CA GLY A 103 8.34 4.39 1.59
C GLY A 103 8.47 3.60 0.27
N VAL A 104 9.71 3.33 -0.17
CA VAL A 104 9.95 2.51 -1.37
C VAL A 104 9.48 1.08 -1.14
N VAL A 105 9.81 0.47 -0.01
CA VAL A 105 9.36 -0.89 0.33
C VAL A 105 7.83 -0.95 0.42
N ALA A 106 7.23 0.04 1.09
CA ALA A 106 5.77 0.14 1.17
C ALA A 106 5.11 0.26 -0.21
N ALA A 107 5.68 1.07 -1.12
CA ALA A 107 5.17 1.21 -2.49
C ALA A 107 5.27 -0.10 -3.29
N ILE A 108 6.36 -0.85 -3.13
CA ILE A 108 6.53 -2.16 -3.78
C ILE A 108 5.52 -3.17 -3.23
N CYS A 109 5.37 -3.25 -1.90
CA CYS A 109 4.40 -4.15 -1.27
C CYS A 109 2.97 -3.80 -1.68
N TRP A 110 2.62 -2.51 -1.64
CA TRP A 110 1.30 -2.02 -2.00
C TRP A 110 0.98 -2.27 -3.47
N GLY A 111 1.86 -1.87 -4.38
CA GLY A 111 1.70 -2.10 -5.82
C GLY A 111 1.69 -3.58 -6.17
N GLY A 112 2.56 -4.38 -5.54
CA GLY A 112 2.60 -5.83 -5.69
C GLY A 112 1.29 -6.50 -5.25
N GLY A 113 0.71 -6.07 -4.12
CA GLY A 113 -0.58 -6.55 -3.66
C GLY A 113 -1.70 -6.30 -4.68
N PHE A 114 -1.76 -5.11 -5.28
CA PHE A 114 -2.74 -4.83 -6.34
C PHE A 114 -2.56 -5.71 -7.58
N VAL A 115 -1.32 -5.97 -7.99
CA VAL A 115 -1.03 -6.86 -9.13
C VAL A 115 -1.49 -8.28 -8.82
N ILE A 116 -1.14 -8.82 -7.66
CA ILE A 116 -1.56 -10.16 -7.22
C ILE A 116 -3.08 -10.25 -7.10
N GLY A 117 -3.71 -9.26 -6.47
CA GLY A 117 -5.17 -9.19 -6.36
C GLY A 117 -5.86 -9.13 -7.72
N SER A 118 -5.32 -8.38 -8.69
CA SER A 118 -5.83 -8.34 -10.07
C SER A 118 -5.78 -9.72 -10.73
N VAL A 119 -4.67 -10.45 -10.56
CA VAL A 119 -4.55 -11.84 -11.04
C VAL A 119 -5.56 -12.73 -10.34
N GLY A 120 -5.74 -12.59 -9.02
CA GLY A 120 -6.73 -13.32 -8.23
C GLY A 120 -8.15 -13.13 -8.76
N ILE A 121 -8.54 -11.90 -9.07
CA ILE A 121 -9.85 -11.59 -9.66
C ILE A 121 -9.97 -12.19 -11.06
N SER A 122 -8.94 -12.03 -11.91
CA SER A 122 -8.94 -12.53 -13.29
C SER A 122 -8.99 -14.06 -13.39
N THR A 123 -8.38 -14.75 -12.42
CA THR A 123 -8.38 -16.23 -12.34
C THR A 123 -9.47 -16.78 -11.44
N HIS A 124 -10.35 -15.92 -10.90
CA HIS A 124 -11.42 -16.27 -9.97
C HIS A 124 -10.94 -17.04 -8.73
N GLN A 125 -9.75 -16.66 -8.23
CA GLN A 125 -9.12 -17.30 -7.06
C GLN A 125 -9.10 -16.36 -5.86
N LEU A 126 -10.09 -16.48 -4.99
CA LEU A 126 -10.29 -15.60 -3.84
C LEU A 126 -9.07 -15.55 -2.90
N TRP A 127 -8.35 -16.65 -2.71
CA TRP A 127 -7.18 -16.69 -1.83
C TRP A 127 -6.04 -15.76 -2.29
N LEU A 128 -5.90 -15.52 -3.59
CA LEU A 128 -4.93 -14.54 -4.13
C LEU A 128 -5.33 -13.11 -3.82
N VAL A 129 -6.62 -12.85 -3.65
CA VAL A 129 -7.14 -11.51 -3.30
C VAL A 129 -6.94 -11.23 -1.81
N TYR A 130 -6.82 -12.27 -0.98
CA TYR A 130 -6.49 -12.14 0.45
C TYR A 130 -5.00 -11.89 0.71
N LEU A 131 -4.12 -12.16 -0.24
CA LEU A 131 -2.67 -12.03 -0.10
C LEU A 131 -2.21 -10.59 -0.30
#